data_12c57f2a4244524e5178d0b50d7c136e
#
_entry.id   12c57f2a4244524e5178d0b50d7c136e
#
_cell.length_a   1.000
_cell.length_b   1.000
_cell.length_c   1.000
_cell.angle_alpha   90.00
_cell.angle_beta   90.00
_cell.angle_gamma   90.00
#
_symmetry.space_group_name_H-M   'P 1'
#
loop_
_entity.id
_entity.type
_entity.pdbx_description
1 polymer ?
#
loop_
_entity_poly.entity_id
_entity_poly.type
_entity_poly.pdbx_seq_one_letter_code
_entity_poly.pdbx_strand_id
1 'polypeptide(L)'
;MDRYALIHTKMPREFVLLQGAGCKWKKCTFCDYHEDVSSNPFAINEPVLRQVTGQYGVLDVINSGSAMELDSETIALIKEVVKEKQIHTLWFEAHYMYRKKLAEFARQFAPVQVKFRCGVETFDPELRDIWKKGIPSSVTPEDIAKYFQGVCLLCCTQGESKEHIIKDIEIARQHFEYFSVNVFCNNSTPVKQDKELAQWFAQEVYPRIKDEEGIEVLMENTDLGVG
;
A
#
# COMPACT_ATOMS: atom_id res chain seq x y z
N MET A 1 4.78 5.23 17.58
CA MET A 1 4.54 4.89 16.16
C MET A 1 5.39 5.81 15.31
N ASP A 2 6.36 5.25 14.59
CA ASP A 2 7.17 6.00 13.66
C ASP A 2 6.40 6.16 12.33
N ARG A 3 6.47 7.36 11.73
CA ARG A 3 5.69 7.69 10.54
C ARG A 3 6.54 8.16 9.35
N TYR A 4 7.85 8.13 9.50
CA TYR A 4 8.82 8.44 8.45
C TYR A 4 9.94 7.42 8.46
N ALA A 5 10.32 6.93 7.28
CA ALA A 5 11.45 6.03 7.11
C ALA A 5 12.21 6.31 5.80
N LEU A 6 13.49 5.94 5.80
CA LEU A 6 14.32 5.87 4.60
C LEU A 6 14.49 4.41 4.18
N ILE A 7 14.03 4.09 2.98
CA ILE A 7 14.20 2.78 2.37
C ILE A 7 15.37 2.85 1.40
N HIS A 8 16.40 2.05 1.65
CA HIS A 8 17.68 2.13 0.93
C HIS A 8 17.82 1.07 -0.17
N THR A 9 17.01 0.05 -0.14
CA THR A 9 17.12 -1.13 -1.03
C THR A 9 15.95 -1.24 -1.98
N LYS A 10 16.14 -1.97 -3.09
CA LYS A 10 15.16 -2.24 -4.14
C LYS A 10 14.64 -0.96 -4.83
N MET A 11 13.64 -0.30 -4.28
CA MET A 11 13.16 1.00 -4.72
C MET A 11 13.53 2.05 -3.66
N PRO A 12 14.75 2.64 -3.73
CA PRO A 12 15.18 3.64 -2.73
C PRO A 12 14.26 4.85 -2.72
N ARG A 13 13.71 5.16 -1.55
CA ARG A 13 12.70 6.19 -1.38
C ARG A 13 12.57 6.67 0.05
N GLU A 14 11.94 7.80 0.22
CA GLU A 14 11.42 8.24 1.51
C GLU A 14 9.97 7.75 1.64
N PHE A 15 9.63 7.20 2.79
CA PHE A 15 8.36 6.55 3.05
C PHE A 15 7.65 7.23 4.21
N VAL A 16 6.41 7.67 4.02
CA VAL A 16 5.63 8.35 5.06
C VAL A 16 4.28 7.67 5.27
N LEU A 17 3.93 7.49 6.54
CA LEU A 17 2.62 7.02 6.99
C LEU A 17 1.83 8.20 7.54
N LEU A 18 0.87 8.69 6.76
CA LEU A 18 0.04 9.82 7.11
C LEU A 18 -1.30 9.37 7.72
N GLN A 19 -1.95 10.27 8.42
CA GLN A 19 -3.33 10.08 8.86
C GLN A 19 -4.30 10.78 7.90
N GLY A 20 -5.50 10.20 7.77
CA GLY A 20 -6.66 10.82 7.13
C GLY A 20 -7.84 10.90 8.08
N ALA A 21 -8.99 11.26 7.53
CA ALA A 21 -10.26 11.23 8.27
C ALA A 21 -10.87 9.81 8.36
N GLY A 22 -10.16 8.80 7.90
CA GLY A 22 -10.53 7.40 7.86
C GLY A 22 -10.84 6.88 6.45
N CYS A 23 -10.90 5.57 6.33
CA CYS A 23 -11.17 4.88 5.08
C CYS A 23 -12.67 4.93 4.75
N LYS A 24 -13.06 5.47 3.60
CA LYS A 24 -14.47 5.50 3.15
C LYS A 24 -15.04 4.13 2.86
N TRP A 25 -14.19 3.18 2.42
CA TRP A 25 -14.66 1.83 2.20
C TRP A 25 -14.98 1.13 3.53
N LYS A 26 -14.05 1.07 4.46
CA LYS A 26 -14.20 0.60 5.85
C LYS A 26 -14.98 -0.70 6.03
N LYS A 27 -14.87 -1.65 5.09
CA LYS A 27 -15.62 -2.92 5.12
C LYS A 27 -14.72 -4.15 5.09
N CYS A 28 -13.42 -3.97 4.83
CA CYS A 28 -12.49 -5.09 4.77
C CYS A 28 -12.44 -5.82 6.12
N THR A 29 -12.68 -7.14 6.09
CA THR A 29 -12.82 -7.95 7.32
C THR A 29 -11.50 -8.19 8.05
N PHE A 30 -10.36 -7.95 7.38
CA PHE A 30 -9.00 -8.14 7.90
C PHE A 30 -8.34 -6.83 8.36
N CYS A 31 -8.94 -5.66 8.07
CA CYS A 31 -8.26 -4.38 8.19
C CYS A 31 -8.85 -3.54 9.33
N ASP A 32 -7.99 -3.09 10.23
CA ASP A 32 -8.29 -2.13 11.30
C ASP A 32 -7.56 -0.78 11.13
N TYR A 33 -6.80 -0.58 10.07
CA TYR A 33 -6.09 0.68 9.79
C TYR A 33 -7.01 1.91 9.73
N HIS A 34 -8.30 1.71 9.46
CA HIS A 34 -9.29 2.78 9.51
C HIS A 34 -9.51 3.35 10.93
N GLU A 35 -8.92 2.75 11.96
CA GLU A 35 -8.91 3.24 13.34
C GLU A 35 -7.77 4.24 13.60
N ASP A 36 -6.72 4.24 12.76
CA ASP A 36 -5.62 5.23 12.81
C ASP A 36 -6.08 6.56 12.17
N VAL A 37 -6.90 7.30 12.89
CA VAL A 37 -7.53 8.54 12.43
C VAL A 37 -7.40 9.66 13.47
N SER A 38 -7.47 10.90 13.00
CA SER A 38 -7.47 12.08 13.83
C SER A 38 -8.58 13.05 13.41
N SER A 39 -9.12 13.80 14.35
CA SER A 39 -9.98 14.94 14.05
C SER A 39 -9.21 16.13 13.43
N ASN A 40 -7.88 16.13 13.59
CA ASN A 40 -6.98 17.08 12.96
C ASN A 40 -5.78 16.31 12.35
N PRO A 41 -5.96 15.66 11.19
CA PRO A 41 -4.90 14.87 10.55
C PRO A 41 -3.67 15.72 10.20
N PHE A 42 -3.89 16.97 9.78
CA PHE A 42 -2.79 17.87 9.38
C PHE A 42 -1.77 18.07 10.51
N ALA A 43 -2.22 18.23 11.75
CA ALA A 43 -1.30 18.40 12.90
C ALA A 43 -0.38 17.16 13.13
N ILE A 44 -0.83 15.98 12.70
CA ILE A 44 -0.02 14.75 12.73
C ILE A 44 0.88 14.67 11.50
N ASN A 45 0.35 15.03 10.32
CA ASN A 45 1.02 14.86 9.04
C ASN A 45 2.12 15.90 8.79
N GLU A 46 1.93 17.14 9.25
CA GLU A 46 2.90 18.21 9.04
C GLU A 46 4.31 17.86 9.56
N PRO A 47 4.52 17.49 10.83
CA PRO A 47 5.85 17.15 11.33
C PRO A 47 6.45 15.91 10.65
N VAL A 48 5.65 15.01 10.09
CA VAL A 48 6.12 13.86 9.31
C VAL A 48 6.63 14.33 7.95
N LEU A 49 5.84 15.09 7.21
CA LEU A 49 6.21 15.62 5.89
C LEU A 49 7.41 16.55 5.94
N ARG A 50 7.61 17.31 7.02
CA ARG A 50 8.78 18.19 7.22
C ARG A 50 10.09 17.41 7.42
N GLN A 51 10.06 16.09 7.65
CA GLN A 51 11.26 15.25 7.71
C GLN A 51 11.77 14.86 6.32
N VAL A 52 10.97 14.99 5.28
CA VAL A 52 11.33 14.62 3.91
C VAL A 52 12.52 15.48 3.46
N THR A 53 13.57 14.83 2.98
CA THR A 53 14.82 15.44 2.58
C THR A 53 15.00 15.57 1.07
N GLY A 54 14.34 14.70 0.29
CA GLY A 54 14.51 14.57 -1.15
C GLY A 54 15.70 13.69 -1.56
N GLN A 55 16.29 12.95 -0.61
CA GLN A 55 17.52 12.18 -0.82
C GLN A 55 17.47 11.28 -2.08
N TYR A 56 16.34 10.68 -2.38
CA TYR A 56 16.19 9.78 -3.53
C TYR A 56 15.35 10.40 -4.66
N GLY A 57 14.79 11.58 -4.46
CA GLY A 57 13.83 12.16 -5.38
C GLY A 57 12.53 11.34 -5.53
N VAL A 58 12.30 10.35 -4.67
CA VAL A 58 11.13 9.47 -4.63
C VAL A 58 10.50 9.57 -3.26
N LEU A 59 9.22 9.94 -3.21
CA LEU A 59 8.41 9.97 -1.99
C LEU A 59 7.25 9.00 -2.12
N ASP A 60 7.11 8.13 -1.13
CA ASP A 60 6.06 7.13 -1.05
C ASP A 60 5.13 7.47 0.12
N VAL A 61 3.88 7.78 -0.20
CA VAL A 61 2.88 8.26 0.75
C VAL A 61 1.79 7.22 0.91
N ILE A 62 1.70 6.66 2.10
CA ILE A 62 0.54 5.85 2.50
C ILE A 62 -0.23 6.55 3.62
N ASN A 63 -1.48 6.20 3.76
CA ASN A 63 -2.33 6.68 4.85
C ASN A 63 -3.36 5.61 5.26
N SER A 64 -4.05 5.84 6.35
CA SER A 64 -5.08 4.95 6.91
C SER A 64 -6.33 4.74 6.02
N GLY A 65 -6.23 5.11 4.75
CA GLY A 65 -7.28 5.00 3.73
C GLY A 65 -6.70 5.14 2.34
N SER A 66 -7.34 5.93 1.49
CA SER A 66 -6.84 6.23 0.14
C SER A 66 -6.30 7.66 0.08
N ALA A 67 -5.33 7.91 -0.80
CA ALA A 67 -4.76 9.25 -0.99
C ALA A 67 -5.82 10.35 -1.23
N MET A 68 -6.95 9.99 -1.87
CA MET A 68 -8.10 10.89 -2.11
C MET A 68 -8.89 11.23 -0.83
N GLU A 69 -8.51 10.66 0.29
CA GLU A 69 -9.15 10.86 1.61
C GLU A 69 -8.28 11.72 2.54
N LEU A 70 -7.10 12.14 2.06
CA LEU A 70 -6.28 13.13 2.74
C LEU A 70 -6.97 14.50 2.71
N ASP A 71 -6.78 15.27 3.77
CA ASP A 71 -7.29 16.64 3.85
C ASP A 71 -6.55 17.59 2.91
N SER A 72 -7.18 18.73 2.62
CA SER A 72 -6.64 19.71 1.66
C SER A 72 -5.34 20.36 2.12
N GLU A 73 -5.15 20.53 3.43
CA GLU A 73 -3.94 21.12 4.00
C GLU A 73 -2.76 20.15 3.87
N THR A 74 -2.97 18.88 4.15
CA THR A 74 -1.97 17.81 3.92
C THR A 74 -1.59 17.73 2.44
N ILE A 75 -2.57 17.75 1.51
CA ILE A 75 -2.29 17.75 0.06
C ILE A 75 -1.50 18.99 -0.37
N ALA A 76 -1.82 20.16 0.16
CA ALA A 76 -1.08 21.38 -0.12
C ALA A 76 0.38 21.29 0.36
N LEU A 77 0.60 20.74 1.56
CA LEU A 77 1.93 20.55 2.09
C LEU A 77 2.73 19.49 1.31
N ILE A 78 2.11 18.40 0.86
CA ILE A 78 2.80 17.44 -0.03
C ILE A 78 3.28 18.14 -1.30
N LYS A 79 2.47 19.01 -1.92
CA LYS A 79 2.88 19.78 -3.12
C LYS A 79 4.05 20.72 -2.83
N GLU A 80 4.06 21.37 -1.68
CA GLU A 80 5.16 22.23 -1.23
C GLU A 80 6.45 21.41 -1.08
N VAL A 81 6.39 20.31 -0.31
CA VAL A 81 7.53 19.42 -0.06
C VAL A 81 8.07 18.82 -1.36
N VAL A 82 7.21 18.35 -2.23
CA VAL A 82 7.58 17.78 -3.53
C VAL A 82 8.37 18.78 -4.36
N LYS A 83 7.93 20.05 -4.39
CA LYS A 83 8.61 21.12 -5.11
C LYS A 83 9.93 21.51 -4.43
N GLU A 84 9.91 21.72 -3.12
CA GLU A 84 11.09 22.17 -2.34
C GLU A 84 12.21 21.12 -2.36
N LYS A 85 11.85 19.84 -2.20
CA LYS A 85 12.80 18.73 -2.12
C LYS A 85 13.10 18.08 -3.47
N GLN A 86 12.59 18.64 -4.57
CA GLN A 86 12.83 18.18 -5.94
C GLN A 86 12.44 16.70 -6.14
N ILE A 87 11.34 16.29 -5.53
CA ILE A 87 10.77 14.95 -5.74
C ILE A 87 10.29 14.84 -7.19
N HIS A 88 10.77 13.83 -7.91
CA HIS A 88 10.38 13.58 -9.30
C HIS A 88 9.40 12.42 -9.46
N THR A 89 9.30 11.53 -8.45
CA THR A 89 8.35 10.42 -8.43
C THR A 89 7.62 10.38 -7.10
N LEU A 90 6.30 10.30 -7.17
CA LEU A 90 5.42 10.29 -6.01
C LEU A 90 4.51 9.07 -6.07
N TRP A 91 4.61 8.20 -5.09
CA TRP A 91 3.74 7.05 -4.95
C TRP A 91 2.62 7.34 -3.96
N PHE A 92 1.42 6.81 -4.29
CA PHE A 92 0.27 6.81 -3.40
C PHE A 92 -0.41 5.44 -3.39
N GLU A 93 -1.09 5.16 -2.30
CA GLU A 93 -2.02 4.04 -2.23
C GLU A 93 -3.46 4.52 -2.41
N ALA A 94 -4.25 3.74 -3.17
CA ALA A 94 -5.65 4.02 -3.35
C ALA A 94 -6.49 2.75 -3.52
N HIS A 95 -7.67 2.75 -2.92
CA HIS A 95 -8.65 1.70 -3.14
C HIS A 95 -9.17 1.74 -4.59
N TYR A 96 -9.45 0.57 -5.16
CA TYR A 96 -9.94 0.41 -6.55
C TYR A 96 -11.18 1.27 -6.88
N MET A 97 -12.01 1.60 -5.89
CA MET A 97 -13.17 2.48 -6.08
C MET A 97 -12.81 3.84 -6.67
N TYR A 98 -11.57 4.32 -6.44
CA TYR A 98 -11.06 5.60 -6.91
C TYR A 98 -10.40 5.57 -8.28
N ARG A 99 -10.31 4.40 -8.95
CA ARG A 99 -9.57 4.23 -10.22
C ARG A 99 -9.83 5.30 -11.27
N LYS A 100 -11.07 5.75 -11.40
CA LYS A 100 -11.45 6.78 -12.39
C LYS A 100 -11.04 8.22 -11.99
N LYS A 101 -10.65 8.43 -10.74
CA LYS A 101 -10.22 9.75 -10.21
C LYS A 101 -8.70 9.88 -10.14
N LEU A 102 -7.93 8.81 -10.34
CA LEU A 102 -6.48 8.80 -10.18
C LEU A 102 -5.79 9.80 -11.10
N ALA A 103 -6.18 9.86 -12.37
CA ALA A 103 -5.60 10.78 -13.34
C ALA A 103 -5.87 12.26 -13.00
N GLU A 104 -7.05 12.57 -12.47
CA GLU A 104 -7.39 13.92 -12.00
C GLU A 104 -6.57 14.28 -10.75
N PHE A 105 -6.47 13.35 -9.81
CA PHE A 105 -5.67 13.53 -8.60
C PHE A 105 -4.19 13.75 -8.94
N ALA A 106 -3.62 12.93 -9.84
CA ALA A 106 -2.22 13.05 -10.27
C ALA A 106 -1.89 14.41 -10.92
N ARG A 107 -2.81 14.97 -11.71
CA ARG A 107 -2.60 16.29 -12.35
C ARG A 107 -2.32 17.41 -11.36
N GLN A 108 -2.73 17.28 -10.11
CA GLN A 108 -2.46 18.27 -9.07
C GLN A 108 -0.97 18.38 -8.71
N PHE A 109 -0.16 17.38 -9.06
CA PHE A 109 1.27 17.32 -8.76
C PHE A 109 2.16 17.53 -9.99
N ALA A 110 1.59 17.88 -11.14
CA ALA A 110 2.38 18.11 -12.36
C ALA A 110 3.51 19.11 -12.12
N PRO A 111 4.74 18.88 -12.63
CA PRO A 111 5.13 17.86 -13.61
C PRO A 111 5.63 16.53 -13.01
N VAL A 112 5.44 16.28 -11.74
CA VAL A 112 5.92 15.07 -11.03
C VAL A 112 5.23 13.82 -11.56
N GLN A 113 5.98 12.73 -11.71
CA GLN A 113 5.41 11.44 -12.05
C GLN A 113 4.67 10.87 -10.83
N VAL A 114 3.36 10.77 -10.91
CA VAL A 114 2.54 10.15 -9.85
C VAL A 114 2.21 8.72 -10.24
N LYS A 115 2.48 7.80 -9.33
CA LYS A 115 2.19 6.37 -9.43
C LYS A 115 1.25 5.94 -8.32
N PHE A 116 0.42 4.94 -8.60
CA PHE A 116 -0.53 4.42 -7.63
C PHE A 116 -0.35 2.92 -7.44
N ARG A 117 -0.49 2.47 -6.20
CA ARG A 117 -0.71 1.06 -5.89
C ARG A 117 -2.11 0.84 -5.32
N CYS A 118 -2.64 -0.33 -5.61
CA CYS A 118 -3.93 -0.79 -5.10
C CYS A 118 -3.72 -1.90 -4.08
N GLY A 119 -4.24 -1.75 -2.88
CA GLY A 119 -4.40 -2.88 -1.99
C GLY A 119 -5.43 -3.84 -2.57
N VAL A 120 -5.03 -4.74 -3.45
CA VAL A 120 -5.92 -5.76 -4.03
C VAL A 120 -6.05 -6.96 -3.09
N GLU A 121 -5.02 -7.21 -2.29
CA GLU A 121 -4.84 -8.25 -1.30
C GLU A 121 -4.70 -9.65 -1.91
N THR A 122 -5.60 -10.02 -2.81
CA THR A 122 -5.58 -11.27 -3.58
C THR A 122 -6.22 -11.09 -4.95
N PHE A 123 -5.80 -11.85 -5.93
CA PHE A 123 -6.48 -11.92 -7.23
C PHE A 123 -7.59 -12.97 -7.26
N ASP A 124 -7.71 -13.80 -6.22
CA ASP A 124 -8.82 -14.72 -6.08
C ASP A 124 -10.12 -13.95 -5.80
N PRO A 125 -11.13 -14.03 -6.69
CA PRO A 125 -12.35 -13.25 -6.54
C PRO A 125 -13.22 -13.70 -5.36
N GLU A 126 -13.20 -15.00 -5.00
CA GLU A 126 -14.00 -15.52 -3.89
C GLU A 126 -13.42 -15.07 -2.56
N LEU A 127 -12.09 -15.13 -2.42
CA LEU A 127 -11.40 -14.64 -1.22
C LEU A 127 -11.54 -13.12 -1.05
N ARG A 128 -11.47 -12.36 -2.15
CA ARG A 128 -11.76 -10.91 -2.12
C ARG A 128 -13.17 -10.59 -1.63
N ASP A 129 -14.15 -11.39 -2.03
CA ASP A 129 -15.54 -11.22 -1.59
C ASP A 129 -15.70 -11.60 -0.11
N ILE A 130 -15.06 -12.66 0.36
CA ILE A 130 -15.02 -13.05 1.79
C ILE A 130 -14.39 -11.92 2.61
N TRP A 131 -13.32 -11.33 2.12
CA TRP A 131 -12.63 -10.20 2.77
C TRP A 131 -13.34 -8.86 2.59
N LYS A 132 -14.43 -8.83 1.83
CA LYS A 132 -15.22 -7.62 1.53
C LYS A 132 -14.35 -6.48 0.97
N LYS A 133 -13.38 -6.82 0.13
CA LYS A 133 -12.44 -5.84 -0.44
C LYS A 133 -13.12 -4.84 -1.38
N GLY A 134 -14.29 -5.16 -1.92
CA GLY A 134 -15.08 -4.24 -2.77
C GLY A 134 -14.53 -4.05 -4.18
N ILE A 135 -13.70 -4.95 -4.64
CA ILE A 135 -13.30 -5.07 -6.04
C ILE A 135 -14.19 -6.14 -6.67
N PRO A 136 -15.03 -5.81 -7.65
CA PRO A 136 -15.94 -6.80 -8.26
C PRO A 136 -15.23 -8.06 -8.74
N SER A 137 -15.87 -9.21 -8.61
CA SER A 137 -15.31 -10.52 -9.01
C SER A 137 -14.97 -10.58 -10.52
N SER A 138 -15.66 -9.79 -11.34
CA SER A 138 -15.40 -9.67 -12.78
C SER A 138 -14.17 -8.86 -13.15
N VAL A 139 -13.53 -8.18 -12.21
CA VAL A 139 -12.34 -7.34 -12.44
C VAL A 139 -11.10 -8.23 -12.53
N THR A 140 -10.42 -8.16 -13.67
CA THR A 140 -9.20 -8.93 -13.93
C THR A 140 -7.94 -8.17 -13.49
N PRO A 141 -6.77 -8.84 -13.36
CA PRO A 141 -5.49 -8.17 -13.11
C PRO A 141 -5.17 -7.09 -14.15
N GLU A 142 -5.46 -7.36 -15.44
CA GLU A 142 -5.29 -6.40 -16.52
C GLU A 142 -6.17 -5.16 -16.35
N ASP A 143 -7.38 -5.31 -15.84
CA ASP A 143 -8.27 -4.18 -15.56
C ASP A 143 -7.73 -3.30 -14.42
N ILE A 144 -7.06 -3.90 -13.44
CA ILE A 144 -6.40 -3.16 -12.37
C ILE A 144 -5.16 -2.45 -12.91
N ALA A 145 -4.33 -3.12 -13.69
CA ALA A 145 -3.10 -2.58 -14.28
C ALA A 145 -3.33 -1.39 -15.22
N LYS A 146 -4.54 -1.21 -15.76
CA LYS A 146 -4.90 0.00 -16.53
C LYS A 146 -4.82 1.29 -15.70
N TYR A 147 -4.91 1.18 -14.39
CA TYR A 147 -5.00 2.33 -13.48
C TYR A 147 -3.88 2.39 -12.45
N PHE A 148 -3.32 1.24 -12.07
CA PHE A 148 -2.36 1.11 -11.00
C PHE A 148 -1.05 0.52 -11.50
N GLN A 149 0.07 1.10 -11.11
CA GLN A 149 1.42 0.63 -11.42
C GLN A 149 1.89 -0.44 -10.44
N GLY A 150 1.28 -0.48 -9.26
CA GLY A 150 1.61 -1.46 -8.25
C GLY A 150 0.40 -1.99 -7.50
N VAL A 151 0.62 -3.06 -6.74
CA VAL A 151 -0.39 -3.67 -5.87
C VAL A 151 0.20 -4.09 -4.53
N CYS A 152 -0.67 -4.19 -3.51
CA CYS A 152 -0.34 -4.83 -2.24
C CYS A 152 -1.11 -6.15 -2.17
N LEU A 153 -0.39 -7.24 -1.88
CA LEU A 153 -0.92 -8.56 -1.60
C LEU A 153 -0.90 -8.82 -0.10
N LEU A 154 -1.89 -9.53 0.40
CA LEU A 154 -1.96 -10.02 1.76
C LEU A 154 -1.92 -11.54 1.72
N CYS A 155 -1.15 -12.17 2.60
CA CYS A 155 -1.04 -13.61 2.62
C CYS A 155 -0.96 -14.19 4.03
N CYS A 156 -1.09 -15.50 4.12
CA CYS A 156 -0.99 -16.27 5.35
C CYS A 156 -2.13 -16.01 6.34
N THR A 157 -3.33 -15.78 5.82
CA THR A 157 -4.56 -15.78 6.64
C THR A 157 -5.17 -17.17 6.72
N GLN A 158 -5.94 -17.41 7.80
CA GLN A 158 -6.70 -18.65 7.89
C GLN A 158 -7.69 -18.79 6.73
N GLY A 159 -7.69 -19.97 6.09
CA GLY A 159 -8.53 -20.27 4.94
C GLY A 159 -7.88 -20.06 3.58
N GLU A 160 -6.68 -19.53 3.52
CA GLU A 160 -5.87 -19.51 2.30
C GLU A 160 -5.18 -20.85 2.05
N SER A 161 -4.66 -21.01 0.84
CA SER A 161 -3.79 -22.14 0.48
C SER A 161 -2.44 -21.65 -0.07
N LYS A 162 -1.45 -22.52 -0.05
CA LYS A 162 -0.13 -22.26 -0.64
C LYS A 162 -0.24 -21.91 -2.11
N GLU A 163 -1.10 -22.59 -2.82
CA GLU A 163 -1.35 -22.42 -4.25
C GLU A 163 -1.92 -21.03 -4.55
N HIS A 164 -2.84 -20.52 -3.71
CA HIS A 164 -3.39 -19.16 -3.84
C HIS A 164 -2.27 -18.12 -3.69
N ILE A 165 -1.46 -18.24 -2.65
CA ILE A 165 -0.36 -17.31 -2.38
C ILE A 165 0.64 -17.26 -3.55
N ILE A 166 1.07 -18.43 -4.04
CA ILE A 166 1.99 -18.51 -5.19
C ILE A 166 1.35 -17.92 -6.45
N LYS A 167 0.09 -18.24 -6.72
CA LYS A 167 -0.63 -17.72 -7.88
C LYS A 167 -0.76 -16.20 -7.84
N ASP A 168 -1.07 -15.62 -6.69
CA ASP A 168 -1.15 -14.18 -6.52
C ASP A 168 0.18 -13.48 -6.79
N ILE A 169 1.29 -14.05 -6.30
CA ILE A 169 2.64 -13.54 -6.56
C ILE A 169 2.97 -13.60 -8.07
N GLU A 170 2.64 -14.71 -8.73
CA GLU A 170 2.88 -14.88 -10.17
C GLU A 170 2.06 -13.89 -11.01
N ILE A 171 0.80 -13.69 -10.67
CA ILE A 171 -0.07 -12.71 -11.33
C ILE A 171 0.48 -11.28 -11.13
N ALA A 172 0.84 -10.93 -9.90
CA ALA A 172 1.41 -9.61 -9.62
C ALA A 172 2.68 -9.36 -10.43
N ARG A 173 3.59 -10.34 -10.49
CA ARG A 173 4.84 -10.27 -11.27
C ARG A 173 4.60 -10.07 -12.77
N GLN A 174 3.51 -10.61 -13.31
CA GLN A 174 3.19 -10.51 -14.74
C GLN A 174 2.59 -9.17 -15.13
N HIS A 175 1.86 -8.50 -14.23
CA HIS A 175 1.02 -7.36 -14.57
C HIS A 175 1.46 -6.02 -13.95
N PHE A 176 2.33 -6.02 -12.94
CA PHE A 176 2.68 -4.81 -12.19
C PHE A 176 4.19 -4.61 -12.13
N GLU A 177 4.62 -3.35 -12.16
CA GLU A 177 6.05 -3.00 -12.05
C GLU A 177 6.58 -3.11 -10.61
N TYR A 178 5.66 -3.07 -9.64
CA TYR A 178 5.97 -3.12 -8.22
C TYR A 178 4.82 -3.78 -7.46
N PHE A 179 5.14 -4.62 -6.49
CA PHE A 179 4.16 -5.10 -5.53
C PHE A 179 4.78 -5.46 -4.18
N SER A 180 3.96 -5.36 -3.14
CA SER A 180 4.32 -5.89 -1.82
C SER A 180 3.57 -7.18 -1.54
N VAL A 181 4.22 -8.09 -0.81
CA VAL A 181 3.61 -9.31 -0.26
C VAL A 181 3.68 -9.18 1.26
N ASN A 182 2.53 -8.97 1.87
CA ASN A 182 2.42 -8.70 3.30
C ASN A 182 1.93 -9.95 4.02
N VAL A 183 2.75 -10.52 4.88
CA VAL A 183 2.34 -11.59 5.77
C VAL A 183 1.39 -11.01 6.81
N PHE A 184 0.19 -11.57 6.91
CA PHE A 184 -0.83 -11.04 7.82
C PHE A 184 -0.38 -11.08 9.27
N CYS A 185 -0.34 -9.94 9.93
CA CYS A 185 -0.14 -9.82 11.36
C CYS A 185 -1.49 -9.72 12.07
N ASN A 186 -1.69 -10.50 13.15
CA ASN A 186 -2.93 -10.45 13.91
C ASN A 186 -3.21 -9.05 14.44
N ASN A 187 -4.42 -8.59 14.26
CA ASN A 187 -4.92 -7.29 14.67
C ASN A 187 -6.27 -7.39 15.41
N SER A 188 -6.99 -6.28 15.57
CA SER A 188 -8.28 -6.23 16.27
C SER A 188 -9.41 -6.97 15.55
N THR A 189 -9.24 -7.31 14.27
CA THR A 189 -10.26 -7.98 13.46
C THR A 189 -10.40 -9.48 13.77
N PRO A 190 -11.52 -10.11 13.37
CA PRO A 190 -11.70 -11.55 13.56
C PRO A 190 -10.82 -12.43 12.66
N VAL A 191 -10.28 -11.89 11.54
CA VAL A 191 -9.35 -12.63 10.67
C VAL A 191 -8.08 -12.92 11.46
N LYS A 192 -7.53 -14.13 11.29
CA LYS A 192 -6.33 -14.56 12.01
C LYS A 192 -5.27 -15.07 11.04
N GLN A 193 -4.01 -14.89 11.43
CA GLN A 193 -2.87 -15.47 10.74
C GLN A 193 -2.93 -17.00 10.81
N ASP A 194 -2.66 -17.64 9.70
CA ASP A 194 -2.34 -19.07 9.65
C ASP A 194 -0.84 -19.25 9.91
N LYS A 195 -0.52 -19.78 11.08
CA LYS A 195 0.88 -19.93 11.51
C LYS A 195 1.66 -20.95 10.67
N GLU A 196 0.99 -21.99 10.16
CA GLU A 196 1.63 -23.02 9.34
C GLU A 196 1.95 -22.45 7.96
N LEU A 197 1.02 -21.68 7.37
CA LEU A 197 1.27 -20.93 6.13
C LEU A 197 2.36 -19.88 6.30
N ALA A 198 2.36 -19.12 7.39
CA ALA A 198 3.39 -18.11 7.67
C ALA A 198 4.78 -18.75 7.82
N GLN A 199 4.88 -19.88 8.53
CA GLN A 199 6.13 -20.64 8.65
C GLN A 199 6.60 -21.17 7.29
N TRP A 200 5.71 -21.78 6.52
CA TRP A 200 6.01 -22.27 5.18
C TRP A 200 6.46 -21.10 4.27
N PHE A 201 5.76 -19.98 4.29
CA PHE A 201 6.11 -18.80 3.51
C PHE A 201 7.52 -18.31 3.85
N ALA A 202 7.83 -18.20 5.14
CA ALA A 202 9.14 -17.77 5.62
C ALA A 202 10.29 -18.70 5.20
N GLN A 203 10.03 -20.02 5.13
CA GLN A 203 11.04 -21.02 4.79
C GLN A 203 11.19 -21.28 3.29
N GLU A 204 10.09 -21.27 2.55
CA GLU A 204 10.07 -21.75 1.17
C GLU A 204 9.85 -20.63 0.14
N VAL A 205 9.14 -19.56 0.46
CA VAL A 205 8.80 -18.49 -0.48
C VAL A 205 9.70 -17.27 -0.29
N TYR A 206 9.75 -16.75 0.93
CA TYR A 206 10.51 -15.54 1.27
C TYR A 206 11.97 -15.58 0.77
N PRO A 207 12.76 -16.65 0.97
CA PRO A 207 14.15 -16.69 0.50
C PRO A 207 14.31 -16.58 -1.01
N ARG A 208 13.27 -16.94 -1.78
CA ARG A 208 13.29 -16.93 -3.24
C ARG A 208 12.95 -15.58 -3.84
N ILE A 209 12.13 -14.78 -3.15
CA ILE A 209 11.59 -13.52 -3.69
C ILE A 209 12.11 -12.27 -2.96
N LYS A 210 12.69 -12.42 -1.78
CA LYS A 210 13.11 -11.28 -0.94
C LYS A 210 14.12 -10.36 -1.61
N ASP A 211 14.91 -10.85 -2.56
CA ASP A 211 15.95 -10.09 -3.24
C ASP A 211 15.54 -9.69 -4.68
N GLU A 212 14.34 -10.06 -5.14
CA GLU A 212 13.84 -9.67 -6.46
C GLU A 212 13.50 -8.17 -6.48
N GLU A 213 13.94 -7.49 -7.56
CA GLU A 213 13.56 -6.10 -7.79
C GLU A 213 12.05 -5.99 -8.08
N GLY A 214 11.44 -4.90 -7.63
CA GLY A 214 10.00 -4.67 -7.80
C GLY A 214 9.11 -5.44 -6.81
N ILE A 215 9.69 -6.30 -5.95
CA ILE A 215 8.96 -7.06 -4.94
C ILE A 215 9.43 -6.64 -3.54
N GLU A 216 8.55 -6.16 -2.71
CA GLU A 216 8.78 -6.03 -1.27
C GLU A 216 8.05 -7.12 -0.51
N VAL A 217 8.73 -7.71 0.47
CA VAL A 217 8.11 -8.71 1.34
C VAL A 217 8.13 -8.18 2.76
N LEU A 218 6.96 -8.05 3.34
CA LEU A 218 6.79 -7.59 4.71
C LEU A 218 6.35 -8.77 5.56
N MET A 219 7.25 -9.21 6.42
CA MET A 219 6.99 -10.27 7.40
C MET A 219 6.28 -9.71 8.63
N GLU A 220 6.53 -8.42 8.93
CA GLU A 220 5.92 -7.65 10.00
C GLU A 220 5.45 -6.29 9.46
N ASN A 221 4.41 -5.72 10.10
CA ASN A 221 3.85 -4.43 9.68
C ASN A 221 4.84 -3.26 9.74
N THR A 222 5.91 -3.40 10.51
CA THR A 222 6.94 -2.38 10.73
C THR A 222 8.20 -2.54 9.87
N ASP A 223 8.23 -3.52 8.95
CA ASP A 223 9.41 -3.82 8.14
C ASP A 223 9.85 -2.67 7.22
N LEU A 224 8.93 -1.74 6.88
CA LEU A 224 9.27 -0.51 6.16
C LEU A 224 9.70 0.65 7.07
N GLY A 225 9.89 0.41 8.38
CA GLY A 225 10.35 1.39 9.34
C GLY A 225 9.30 2.40 9.81
N VAL A 226 8.02 2.15 9.51
CA VAL A 226 6.86 2.91 10.00
C VAL A 226 5.86 1.96 10.66
N GLY A 227 5.05 2.48 11.60
CA GLY A 227 4.03 1.67 12.28
C GLY A 227 4.14 1.69 13.79
#